data_a8f4ff983b67e38af29d0137800747b4
#
_entry.id   a8f4ff983b67e38af29d0137800747b4
#
_cell.length_a   1.000
_cell.length_b   1.000
_cell.length_c   1.000
_cell.angle_alpha   90.00
_cell.angle_beta   90.00
_cell.angle_gamma   90.00
#
_symmetry.space_group_name_H-M   'P 1'
#
loop_
_entity.id
_entity.type
_entity.pdbx_description
1 polymer ?
#
loop_
_entity_poly.entity_id
_entity_poly.type
_entity_poly.pdbx_seq_one_letter_code
_entity_poly.pdbx_strand_id
1 'polypeptide(L)'
;MPRGGRRQRGRGRCRGRRWINYPYEVIPQVDEHYQRPKPTILLKTYELEALRLVDLEDLTQEEAAAMMGVSRKTLWNDLHKARKKVTNALVNDYQIRIEHGNYINRNKGGEE
;
A
#
# COMPACT_ATOMS: atom_id res chain seq x y z
N MET A 1 1.12 19.14 21.99
CA MET A 1 0.96 18.78 22.28
C MET A 1 0.72 18.43 22.23
N PRO A 2 0.72 18.36 22.12
CA PRO A 2 0.44 17.83 22.22
C PRO A 2 0.29 17.15 22.02
N ARG A 3 0.18 16.99 21.82
CA ARG A 3 0.08 16.33 21.83
C ARG A 3 -0.03 15.51 22.10
N GLY A 4 -0.11 15.61 21.99
CA GLY A 4 -0.19 14.71 22.48
C GLY A 4 -0.19 13.98 22.70
N GLY A 5 -0.24 14.00 22.66
CA GLY A 5 -0.27 13.18 23.14
C GLY A 5 -0.26 12.52 23.38
N ARG A 6 -0.33 12.56 23.42
CA ARG A 6 -0.33 12.02 23.85
C ARG A 6 -0.43 11.22 24.43
N ARG A 7 -0.44 11.11 24.64
CA ARG A 7 -0.54 10.51 25.28
C ARG A 7 -0.83 9.71 25.73
N GLN A 8 -1.13 9.53 25.78
CA GLN A 8 -1.41 8.80 26.20
C GLN A 8 -1.74 8.24 26.74
N ARG A 9 -1.82 8.04 26.79
CA ARG A 9 -2.28 7.66 27.36
C ARG A 9 -2.71 6.66 27.73
N GLY A 10 -2.91 6.28 27.56
CA GLY A 10 -3.47 5.30 27.89
C GLY A 10 -3.27 4.32 28.26
N ARG A 11 -3.05 4.61 28.63
CA ARG A 11 -2.67 4.04 28.92
C ARG A 11 -2.44 2.86 29.38
N GLY A 12 -1.97 2.39 29.52
CA GLY A 12 -1.71 1.15 30.11
C GLY A 12 -2.71 0.10 29.96
N ARG A 13 -3.89 0.40 29.58
CA ARG A 13 -4.84 -0.67 29.57
C ARG A 13 -4.65 -1.61 28.40
N CYS A 14 -3.98 -1.20 27.34
CA CYS A 14 -3.71 -2.14 26.26
C CYS A 14 -2.38 -2.83 26.40
N ARG A 15 -1.44 -2.18 27.05
CA ARG A 15 -0.13 -2.77 27.29
C ARG A 15 0.50 -3.31 26.04
N GLY A 16 0.48 -2.52 24.96
CA GLY A 16 1.09 -2.94 23.72
C GLY A 16 0.16 -3.65 22.77
N ARG A 17 -0.97 -4.08 23.26
CA ARG A 17 -1.98 -4.63 22.37
C ARG A 17 -2.80 -3.48 21.79
N ARG A 18 -3.32 -3.68 20.61
CA ARG A 18 -4.13 -2.66 19.95
C ARG A 18 -5.58 -3.08 19.93
N TRP A 19 -6.45 -2.12 19.99
CA TRP A 19 -7.87 -2.36 19.87
C TRP A 19 -8.21 -2.34 18.39
N ILE A 20 -8.94 -3.36 17.94
CA ILE A 20 -9.34 -3.47 16.55
C ILE A 20 -10.80 -3.13 16.48
N ASN A 21 -11.16 -2.24 15.57
CA ASN A 21 -12.52 -1.74 15.47
C ASN A 21 -13.21 -2.16 14.19
N TYR A 22 -12.76 -3.20 13.56
CA TYR A 22 -13.34 -3.68 12.34
C TYR A 22 -13.36 -5.21 12.39
N PRO A 23 -14.42 -5.84 11.94
CA PRO A 23 -14.50 -7.30 12.00
C PRO A 23 -13.72 -7.94 10.85
N TYR A 24 -12.42 -7.94 10.93
CA TYR A 24 -11.59 -8.54 9.90
C TYR A 24 -11.85 -10.04 9.82
N GLU A 25 -11.89 -10.51 8.60
CA GLU A 25 -12.06 -11.92 8.35
C GLU A 25 -10.69 -12.55 8.18
N VAL A 26 -10.36 -13.52 9.00
CA VAL A 26 -9.08 -14.20 8.91
C VAL A 26 -9.29 -15.49 8.13
N ILE A 27 -8.68 -15.56 6.97
CA ILE A 27 -8.88 -16.69 6.07
C ILE A 27 -7.62 -17.53 6.08
N PRO A 28 -7.75 -18.85 6.30
CA PRO A 28 -6.57 -19.70 6.27
C PRO A 28 -5.89 -19.65 4.92
N GLN A 29 -4.59 -19.52 4.93
CA GLN A 29 -3.87 -19.33 3.69
C GLN A 29 -3.89 -20.55 2.80
N VAL A 30 -4.10 -21.70 3.38
CA VAL A 30 -4.02 -22.92 2.60
C VAL A 30 -5.38 -23.46 2.22
N ASP A 31 -6.40 -22.67 2.31
CA ASP A 31 -7.73 -23.11 1.95
C ASP A 31 -7.89 -23.06 0.45
N GLU A 32 -7.49 -24.13 -0.20
CA GLU A 32 -7.54 -24.17 -1.65
C GLU A 32 -8.95 -24.29 -2.17
N HIS A 33 -9.91 -24.54 -1.31
CA HIS A 33 -11.29 -24.67 -1.74
C HIS A 33 -12.06 -23.38 -1.58
N TYR A 34 -11.40 -22.34 -1.13
CA TYR A 34 -12.06 -21.08 -0.91
C TYR A 34 -12.16 -20.33 -2.24
N GLN A 35 -13.29 -20.45 -2.87
CA GLN A 35 -13.45 -19.98 -4.24
C GLN A 35 -14.44 -18.84 -4.35
N ARG A 36 -14.64 -18.09 -3.33
CA ARG A 36 -15.62 -17.02 -3.37
C ARG A 36 -15.21 -15.96 -4.42
N PRO A 37 -16.14 -15.57 -5.30
CA PRO A 37 -15.83 -14.49 -6.22
C PRO A 37 -15.54 -13.21 -5.45
N LYS A 38 -14.61 -12.43 -5.94
CA LYS A 38 -14.21 -11.20 -5.28
C LYS A 38 -14.07 -10.08 -6.29
N PRO A 39 -14.45 -8.88 -5.92
CA PRO A 39 -14.13 -7.74 -6.74
C PRO A 39 -12.62 -7.62 -6.90
N THR A 40 -12.20 -7.05 -8.00
CA THR A 40 -10.79 -6.88 -8.30
C THR A 40 -10.46 -5.40 -8.32
N ILE A 41 -9.40 -5.03 -7.62
CA ILE A 41 -8.89 -3.67 -7.64
C ILE A 41 -7.69 -3.66 -8.56
N LEU A 42 -7.68 -2.73 -9.50
CA LEU A 42 -6.59 -2.64 -10.47
C LEU A 42 -5.56 -1.66 -9.95
N LEU A 43 -4.35 -2.16 -9.77
CA LEU A 43 -3.23 -1.36 -9.30
C LEU A 43 -2.29 -1.16 -10.47
N LYS A 44 -2.01 0.08 -10.81
CA LYS A 44 -1.15 0.35 -11.94
C LYS A 44 0.30 0.09 -11.57
N THR A 45 1.07 -0.27 -12.57
CA THR A 45 2.47 -0.62 -12.33
C THR A 45 3.22 0.51 -11.65
N TYR A 46 3.00 1.75 -12.08
CA TYR A 46 3.72 2.86 -11.46
C TYR A 46 3.23 3.13 -10.04
N GLU A 47 2.00 2.79 -9.72
CA GLU A 47 1.53 2.89 -8.34
C GLU A 47 2.27 1.89 -7.47
N LEU A 48 2.44 0.68 -7.98
CA LEU A 48 3.17 -0.33 -7.25
C LEU A 48 4.63 0.06 -7.07
N GLU A 49 5.21 0.68 -8.09
CA GLU A 49 6.59 1.12 -7.98
C GLU A 49 6.77 2.18 -6.91
N ALA A 50 5.81 3.12 -6.82
CA ALA A 50 5.87 4.13 -5.77
C ALA A 50 5.83 3.46 -4.40
N LEU A 51 4.97 2.47 -4.24
CA LEU A 51 4.91 1.73 -2.97
C LEU A 51 6.23 1.03 -2.69
N ARG A 52 6.78 0.38 -3.69
CA ARG A 52 8.01 -0.36 -3.49
C ARG A 52 9.15 0.56 -3.05
N LEU A 53 9.29 1.68 -3.73
CA LEU A 53 10.40 2.57 -3.43
C LEU A 53 10.27 3.22 -2.05
N VAL A 54 9.09 3.67 -1.70
CA VAL A 54 8.92 4.40 -0.46
C VAL A 54 8.69 3.47 0.72
N ASP A 55 7.78 2.51 0.55
CA ASP A 55 7.35 1.71 1.69
C ASP A 55 8.16 0.45 1.90
N LEU A 56 8.78 -0.07 0.86
CA LEU A 56 9.59 -1.28 1.00
C LEU A 56 11.07 -0.95 1.06
N GLU A 57 11.54 -0.05 0.20
CA GLU A 57 12.95 0.29 0.14
C GLU A 57 13.31 1.49 1.01
N ASP A 58 12.32 2.09 1.65
CA ASP A 58 12.55 3.17 2.61
C ASP A 58 13.18 4.41 2.01
N LEU A 59 12.92 4.68 0.75
CA LEU A 59 13.39 5.93 0.15
C LEU A 59 12.48 7.06 0.57
N THR A 60 13.05 8.25 0.61
CA THR A 60 12.20 9.42 0.80
C THR A 60 11.37 9.66 -0.45
N GLN A 61 10.33 10.46 -0.33
CA GLN A 61 9.50 10.76 -1.49
C GLN A 61 10.30 11.49 -2.55
N GLU A 62 11.24 12.34 -2.14
CA GLU A 62 12.07 13.02 -3.12
C GLU A 62 12.95 12.04 -3.87
N GLU A 63 13.54 11.10 -3.16
CA GLU A 63 14.38 10.11 -3.81
C GLU A 63 13.58 9.23 -4.74
N ALA A 64 12.40 8.80 -4.30
CA ALA A 64 11.57 7.95 -5.13
C ALA A 64 11.09 8.71 -6.38
N ALA A 65 10.71 9.97 -6.22
CA ALA A 65 10.29 10.76 -7.36
C ALA A 65 11.41 10.90 -8.36
N ALA A 66 12.63 11.12 -7.89
CA ALA A 66 13.76 11.22 -8.78
C ALA A 66 13.98 9.92 -9.54
N MET A 67 13.86 8.80 -8.85
CA MET A 67 14.06 7.51 -9.51
C MET A 67 12.98 7.22 -10.55
N MET A 68 11.79 7.71 -10.31
CA MET A 68 10.69 7.49 -11.24
C MET A 68 10.58 8.57 -12.30
N GLY A 69 11.41 9.61 -12.19
CA GLY A 69 11.39 10.67 -13.20
C GLY A 69 10.14 11.53 -13.14
N VAL A 70 9.57 11.70 -11.99
CA VAL A 70 8.34 12.49 -11.84
C VAL A 70 8.55 13.53 -10.75
N SER A 71 7.63 14.48 -10.70
CA SER A 71 7.67 15.46 -9.64
C SER A 71 7.29 14.82 -8.31
N ARG A 72 7.69 15.47 -7.23
CA ARG A 72 7.33 14.97 -5.92
C ARG A 72 5.82 14.93 -5.75
N LYS A 73 5.12 15.90 -6.31
CA LYS A 73 3.66 15.90 -6.20
C LYS A 73 3.05 14.72 -6.93
N THR A 74 3.56 14.40 -8.10
CA THR A 74 3.07 13.24 -8.83
C THR A 74 3.33 11.97 -8.04
N LEU A 75 4.52 11.85 -7.48
CA LEU A 75 4.81 10.69 -6.65
C LEU A 75 3.87 10.61 -5.47
N TRP A 76 3.64 11.74 -4.80
CA TRP A 76 2.74 11.75 -3.65
C TRP A 76 1.36 11.25 -4.03
N ASN A 77 0.84 11.73 -5.16
CA ASN A 77 -0.47 11.30 -5.63
C ASN A 77 -0.50 9.81 -5.93
N ASP A 78 0.52 9.33 -6.64
CA ASP A 78 0.58 7.91 -6.98
C ASP A 78 0.67 7.06 -5.73
N LEU A 79 1.49 7.48 -4.79
CA LEU A 79 1.69 6.74 -3.56
C LEU A 79 0.39 6.67 -2.74
N HIS A 80 -0.30 7.80 -2.65
CA HIS A 80 -1.53 7.82 -1.87
C HIS A 80 -2.61 6.97 -2.49
N LYS A 81 -2.74 7.02 -3.81
CA LYS A 81 -3.70 6.17 -4.49
C LYS A 81 -3.36 4.71 -4.31
N ALA A 82 -2.08 4.38 -4.42
CA ALA A 82 -1.65 3.01 -4.28
C ALA A 82 -1.94 2.49 -2.88
N ARG A 83 -1.61 3.29 -1.89
CA ARG A 83 -1.84 2.87 -0.51
C ARG A 83 -3.33 2.63 -0.25
N LYS A 84 -4.17 3.51 -0.77
CA LYS A 84 -5.59 3.36 -0.57
C LYS A 84 -6.12 2.12 -1.25
N LYS A 85 -5.64 1.83 -2.46
CA LYS A 85 -6.08 0.65 -3.19
C LYS A 85 -5.69 -0.62 -2.46
N VAL A 86 -4.45 -0.69 -2.00
CA VAL A 86 -3.98 -1.88 -1.31
C VAL A 86 -4.71 -2.06 0.00
N THR A 87 -4.89 -0.97 0.74
CA THR A 87 -5.58 -1.04 2.02
C THR A 87 -7.03 -1.48 1.82
N ASN A 88 -7.69 -0.94 0.81
CA ASN A 88 -9.06 -1.31 0.52
C ASN A 88 -9.15 -2.80 0.22
N ALA A 89 -8.22 -3.30 -0.57
CA ALA A 89 -8.23 -4.71 -0.93
C ALA A 89 -8.04 -5.59 0.30
N LEU A 90 -7.13 -5.19 1.17
CA LEU A 90 -6.88 -5.99 2.38
C LEU A 90 -8.06 -5.94 3.34
N VAL A 91 -8.62 -4.77 3.55
CA VAL A 91 -9.70 -4.62 4.51
C VAL A 91 -10.94 -5.37 4.05
N ASN A 92 -11.22 -5.35 2.77
CA ASN A 92 -12.45 -5.92 2.24
C ASN A 92 -12.25 -7.26 1.55
N ASP A 93 -11.04 -7.81 1.62
CA ASP A 93 -10.74 -9.10 1.01
C ASP A 93 -11.02 -9.10 -0.48
N TYR A 94 -10.58 -8.05 -1.16
CA TYR A 94 -10.67 -7.96 -2.60
C TYR A 94 -9.39 -8.48 -3.22
N GLN A 95 -9.47 -8.85 -4.49
CA GLN A 95 -8.27 -9.21 -5.24
C GLN A 95 -7.58 -7.96 -5.75
N ILE A 96 -6.27 -8.05 -5.90
CA ILE A 96 -5.51 -7.00 -6.54
C ILE A 96 -4.92 -7.57 -7.82
N ARG A 97 -5.06 -6.83 -8.89
CA ARG A 97 -4.44 -7.19 -10.16
C ARG A 97 -3.56 -6.02 -10.58
N ILE A 98 -2.34 -6.34 -10.96
CA ILE A 98 -1.41 -5.33 -11.46
C ILE A 98 -1.69 -5.15 -12.93
N GLU A 99 -1.86 -3.90 -13.35
CA GLU A 99 -2.10 -3.66 -14.76
C GLU A 99 -1.07 -2.69 -15.29
N HIS A 100 -0.88 -2.73 -16.57
CA HIS A 100 0.08 -1.83 -17.20
C HIS A 100 -0.35 -0.40 -16.98
N GLY A 101 0.60 0.44 -16.65
CA GLY A 101 0.41 1.85 -16.64
C GLY A 101 1.32 2.46 -17.69
N ASN A 102 1.40 3.76 -17.66
CA ASN A 102 2.29 4.47 -18.56
C ASN A 102 3.66 4.55 -17.89
N TYR A 103 4.60 3.68 -18.31
CA TYR A 103 5.89 3.66 -17.67
C TYR A 103 6.94 3.11 -18.62
N ILE A 104 8.19 3.37 -18.27
CA ILE A 104 9.34 2.83 -18.98
C ILE A 104 10.10 1.96 -18.01
N ASN A 105 10.37 0.72 -18.42
CA ASN A 105 11.08 -0.19 -17.54
C ASN A 105 12.58 -0.01 -17.74
N ARG A 106 13.22 0.70 -16.84
CA ARG A 106 14.63 1.02 -16.98
C ARG A 106 15.52 -0.17 -16.76
N ASN A 107 15.05 -1.16 -16.03
CA ASN A 107 15.85 -2.35 -15.82
C ASN A 107 15.96 -3.20 -17.05
N LYS A 108 15.05 -3.05 -17.98
CA LYS A 108 15.11 -3.80 -19.21
C LYS A 108 15.80 -3.05 -20.31
N GLY A 109 16.36 -1.92 -19.98
CA GLY A 109 17.15 -1.22 -20.96
C GLY A 109 16.38 -0.72 -22.14
N GLY A 110 15.12 -0.52 -22.02
CA GLY A 110 14.34 -0.02 -23.13
C GLY A 110 13.98 -1.06 -24.13
N GLU A 111 13.99 -2.28 -23.73
CA GLU A 111 13.64 -3.30 -24.63
C GLU A 111 12.24 -3.30 -25.01
N GLU A 112 11.41 -2.64 -24.36
CA GLU A 112 10.11 -2.66 -24.73
C GLU A 112 9.83 -1.79 -25.76
#